data_8c5310fa4d904cedaa2c90252179435e
#
_entry.id   8c5310fa4d904cedaa2c90252179435e
#
_cell.length_a   1.000
_cell.length_b   1.000
_cell.length_c   1.000
_cell.angle_alpha   90.00
_cell.angle_beta   90.00
_cell.angle_gamma   90.00
#
_symmetry.space_group_name_H-M   'P 1'
#
loop_
_entity.id
_entity.type
_entity.pdbx_description
1 polymer ?
#
loop_
_entity_poly.entity_id
_entity_poly.type
_entity_poly.pdbx_seq_one_letter_code
_entity_poly.pdbx_strand_id
1 'polypeptide(L)'
;MSGEGNSQAVSVTNLRCKFPGEKALVFQGLSLSVRQGEKVLLLGPSGSGKSTLLQILSGLIPRSVEIPMKCDDIQVPAQAGVVFQDPDTQFCMSFTDEEIAFVLENRNIPREEMPALIEYVLKQVGLSFEQNRVLIQSMSQGMKQRLAIASMLAMDPEVLFLDEPTALLDDEGTSQVWDTVKRIASDKTIIIVEHKINEIVDMVDRIIVLSPEGKIVADGPAQQVFTDERGKLKAYGIWYPGIWEEQEQAAKEEEGSASGKLQVCVDHGISSLEVQKSSGLSDTPGISPISHVSSLSPVSSSNQPALDLQQFTGWRGKRPFIQVEQAKVWHGDWIGIVGANGAGKSSLLLSLMNILKTTGHYEVDGQPSGKTEQLADRIAFVFQNPEFQFVTNTVAEEVEFSLLGGRLTTEERLARTDHMLNQFGLIDLSEHHPFQLSMGQKRRLSVASALVREQRILLLDEPTFGQDARNTFAMLTQLEQLRREGTAIVMVTHDREIVKRYCTRIWTVDEGRLTDATVVSSP
;
A
#
# COMPACT_ATOMS: atom_id res chain seq x y z
N MET A 1 48.67 -15.85 4.48
CA MET A 1 47.67 -14.77 4.69
C MET A 1 47.29 -14.29 3.30
N SER A 2 46.38 -15.00 2.69
CA SER A 2 45.79 -14.69 1.38
C SER A 2 44.63 -13.72 1.62
N GLY A 3 44.71 -12.53 1.02
CA GLY A 3 43.66 -11.50 1.08
C GLY A 3 42.36 -12.09 0.53
N GLU A 4 41.33 -12.13 1.38
CA GLU A 4 39.97 -12.31 0.95
C GLU A 4 39.64 -11.09 0.08
N GLY A 5 39.72 -11.27 -1.22
CA GLY A 5 39.35 -10.29 -2.21
C GLY A 5 37.85 -10.02 -2.05
N ASN A 6 37.53 -8.81 -1.64
CA ASN A 6 36.19 -8.24 -1.49
C ASN A 6 35.57 -8.13 -2.89
N SER A 7 35.14 -9.26 -3.48
CA SER A 7 34.62 -9.32 -4.84
C SER A 7 33.25 -8.63 -4.87
N GLN A 8 33.12 -7.63 -5.74
CA GLN A 8 31.84 -6.95 -5.97
C GLN A 8 30.94 -7.88 -6.79
N ALA A 9 29.70 -8.07 -6.34
CA ALA A 9 28.67 -8.79 -7.08
C ALA A 9 27.99 -7.87 -8.10
N VAL A 10 27.77 -6.61 -7.70
CA VAL A 10 27.08 -5.59 -8.51
C VAL A 10 27.69 -4.24 -8.20
N SER A 11 27.86 -3.39 -9.23
CA SER A 11 28.22 -1.99 -9.02
C SER A 11 27.75 -1.11 -10.16
N VAL A 12 27.53 0.17 -9.86
CA VAL A 12 27.30 1.23 -10.83
C VAL A 12 27.96 2.52 -10.35
N THR A 13 28.56 3.26 -11.30
CA THR A 13 29.26 4.51 -11.00
C THR A 13 28.68 5.64 -11.85
N ASN A 14 28.33 6.76 -11.18
CA ASN A 14 27.85 8.00 -11.81
C ASN A 14 26.63 7.77 -12.72
N LEU A 15 25.66 6.98 -12.25
CA LEU A 15 24.45 6.64 -12.98
C LEU A 15 23.56 7.88 -13.16
N ARG A 16 23.15 8.12 -14.39
CA ARG A 16 22.16 9.12 -14.79
C ARG A 16 21.14 8.44 -15.69
N CYS A 17 19.88 8.53 -15.35
CA CYS A 17 18.81 8.00 -16.21
C CYS A 17 17.52 8.80 -16.06
N LYS A 18 16.65 8.70 -17.07
CA LYS A 18 15.31 9.29 -17.07
C LYS A 18 14.34 8.39 -17.83
N PHE A 19 13.06 8.52 -17.58
CA PHE A 19 12.06 7.87 -18.40
C PHE A 19 11.88 8.59 -19.75
N PRO A 20 11.48 7.87 -20.80
CA PRO A 20 11.14 8.47 -22.09
C PRO A 20 10.01 9.51 -21.93
N GLY A 21 10.18 10.69 -22.53
CA GLY A 21 9.23 11.80 -22.42
C GLY A 21 9.40 12.69 -21.18
N GLU A 22 10.04 12.20 -20.10
CA GLU A 22 10.26 12.99 -18.90
C GLU A 22 11.45 13.95 -19.03
N LYS A 23 11.33 15.14 -18.42
CA LYS A 23 12.42 16.13 -18.36
C LYS A 23 13.34 15.86 -17.15
N ALA A 24 12.79 15.39 -16.04
CA ALA A 24 13.52 15.12 -14.82
C ALA A 24 14.33 13.83 -14.92
N LEU A 25 15.52 13.82 -14.30
CA LEU A 25 16.32 12.62 -14.12
C LEU A 25 15.81 11.85 -12.90
N VAL A 26 15.69 10.53 -13.00
CA VAL A 26 15.43 9.62 -11.88
C VAL A 26 16.68 9.53 -11.01
N PHE A 27 17.86 9.38 -11.64
CA PHE A 27 19.15 9.39 -10.95
C PHE A 27 20.07 10.44 -11.55
N GLN A 28 20.82 11.13 -10.66
CA GLN A 28 21.71 12.24 -11.03
C GLN A 28 23.13 11.99 -10.51
N GLY A 29 23.82 10.97 -11.04
CA GLY A 29 25.17 10.62 -10.61
C GLY A 29 25.21 9.66 -9.41
N LEU A 30 24.25 8.73 -9.34
CA LEU A 30 24.19 7.71 -8.30
C LEU A 30 25.35 6.72 -8.48
N SER A 31 26.06 6.41 -7.40
CA SER A 31 27.10 5.38 -7.35
C SER A 31 26.80 4.42 -6.20
N LEU A 32 26.90 3.12 -6.49
CA LEU A 32 26.57 2.05 -5.56
C LEU A 32 27.39 0.81 -5.89
N SER A 33 27.80 0.07 -4.88
CA SER A 33 28.37 -1.29 -5.03
C SER A 33 27.84 -2.22 -3.94
N VAL A 34 27.63 -3.48 -4.29
CA VAL A 34 27.20 -4.57 -3.39
C VAL A 34 28.21 -5.69 -3.46
N ARG A 35 28.61 -6.20 -2.30
CA ARG A 35 29.60 -7.28 -2.18
C ARG A 35 28.94 -8.63 -2.40
N GLN A 36 29.74 -9.60 -2.81
CA GLN A 36 29.27 -10.98 -2.89
C GLN A 36 28.86 -11.51 -1.50
N GLY A 37 27.68 -12.14 -1.42
CA GLY A 37 27.11 -12.66 -0.18
C GLY A 37 26.38 -11.60 0.68
N GLU A 38 26.44 -10.30 0.32
CA GLU A 38 25.80 -9.23 1.09
C GLU A 38 24.27 -9.22 0.86
N LYS A 39 23.50 -8.98 1.94
CA LYS A 39 22.05 -8.79 1.90
C LYS A 39 21.76 -7.32 2.11
N VAL A 40 21.29 -6.66 1.05
CA VAL A 40 21.08 -5.21 1.01
C VAL A 40 19.60 -4.90 0.91
N LEU A 41 19.10 -4.02 1.78
CA LEU A 41 17.75 -3.47 1.72
C LEU A 41 17.79 -2.05 1.15
N LEU A 42 17.06 -1.83 0.07
CA LEU A 42 16.86 -0.52 -0.53
C LEU A 42 15.58 0.10 0.01
N LEU A 43 15.70 1.18 0.76
CA LEU A 43 14.59 1.98 1.27
C LEU A 43 14.48 3.32 0.54
N GLY A 44 13.30 3.91 0.56
CA GLY A 44 13.04 5.22 -0.04
C GLY A 44 11.54 5.44 -0.23
N PRO A 45 11.08 6.68 -0.38
CA PRO A 45 9.68 6.97 -0.64
C PRO A 45 9.22 6.38 -1.98
N SER A 46 7.90 6.28 -2.15
CA SER A 46 7.31 5.87 -3.42
C SER A 46 7.75 6.83 -4.53
N GLY A 47 8.17 6.29 -5.68
CA GLY A 47 8.66 7.10 -6.81
C GLY A 47 10.15 7.49 -6.74
N SER A 48 10.91 7.11 -5.71
CA SER A 48 12.37 7.40 -5.61
C SER A 48 13.26 6.60 -6.57
N GLY A 49 12.68 5.69 -7.35
CA GLY A 49 13.40 4.90 -8.35
C GLY A 49 13.95 3.56 -7.86
N LYS A 50 13.53 3.04 -6.70
CA LYS A 50 14.02 1.76 -6.14
C LYS A 50 13.92 0.60 -7.14
N SER A 51 12.74 0.34 -7.68
CA SER A 51 12.52 -0.71 -8.68
C SER A 51 13.32 -0.48 -9.97
N THR A 52 13.44 0.78 -10.40
CA THR A 52 14.28 1.14 -11.56
C THR A 52 15.76 0.84 -11.29
N LEU A 53 16.25 1.18 -10.09
CA LEU A 53 17.63 0.86 -9.70
C LEU A 53 17.85 -0.65 -9.66
N LEU A 54 16.91 -1.41 -9.10
CA LEU A 54 16.95 -2.86 -9.06
C LEU A 54 17.01 -3.46 -10.48
N GLN A 55 16.19 -2.96 -11.41
CA GLN A 55 16.20 -3.39 -12.82
C GLN A 55 17.52 -3.03 -13.54
N ILE A 56 18.14 -1.91 -13.22
CA ILE A 56 19.46 -1.53 -13.76
C ILE A 56 20.55 -2.46 -13.23
N LEU A 57 20.57 -2.68 -11.90
CA LEU A 57 21.58 -3.53 -11.26
C LEU A 57 21.45 -5.00 -11.63
N SER A 58 20.23 -5.48 -11.95
CA SER A 58 20.01 -6.84 -12.49
C SER A 58 20.37 -6.99 -13.96
N GLY A 59 20.58 -5.87 -14.67
CA GLY A 59 20.87 -5.86 -16.11
C GLY A 59 19.62 -5.99 -17.00
N LEU A 60 18.40 -5.98 -16.44
CA LEU A 60 17.17 -5.89 -17.25
C LEU A 60 17.13 -4.59 -18.04
N ILE A 61 17.55 -3.49 -17.42
CA ILE A 61 17.80 -2.22 -18.10
C ILE A 61 19.31 -2.12 -18.34
N PRO A 62 19.78 -1.88 -19.57
CA PRO A 62 19.02 -1.61 -20.80
C PRO A 62 18.75 -2.83 -21.68
N ARG A 63 19.09 -4.07 -21.26
CA ARG A 63 19.07 -5.26 -22.14
C ARG A 63 17.65 -5.60 -22.64
N SER A 64 16.66 -5.52 -21.77
CA SER A 64 15.26 -5.88 -22.08
C SER A 64 14.34 -4.65 -22.17
N VAL A 65 14.68 -3.57 -21.45
CA VAL A 65 13.92 -2.33 -21.40
C VAL A 65 14.87 -1.18 -21.68
N GLU A 66 14.70 -0.50 -22.82
CA GLU A 66 15.54 0.64 -23.19
C GLU A 66 15.02 1.92 -22.54
N ILE A 67 15.85 2.54 -21.71
CA ILE A 67 15.64 3.90 -21.20
C ILE A 67 16.89 4.75 -21.45
N PRO A 68 16.75 6.08 -21.61
CA PRO A 68 17.89 6.98 -21.70
C PRO A 68 18.74 6.90 -20.41
N MET A 69 19.91 6.26 -20.50
CA MET A 69 20.81 6.00 -19.39
C MET A 69 22.27 6.27 -19.78
N LYS A 70 23.06 6.80 -18.82
CA LYS A 70 24.52 6.92 -18.88
C LYS A 70 25.12 6.59 -17.53
N CYS A 71 26.23 5.90 -17.50
CA CYS A 71 27.08 5.66 -16.32
C CYS A 71 28.55 5.64 -16.76
N ASP A 72 29.46 5.83 -15.80
CA ASP A 72 30.90 5.75 -16.10
C ASP A 72 31.35 4.29 -16.10
N ASP A 73 30.79 3.46 -15.22
CA ASP A 73 31.03 2.01 -15.14
C ASP A 73 29.80 1.30 -14.58
N ILE A 74 29.56 0.07 -15.01
CA ILE A 74 28.50 -0.80 -14.49
C ILE A 74 28.92 -2.25 -14.54
N GLN A 75 28.83 -2.92 -13.39
CA GLN A 75 29.00 -4.35 -13.25
C GLN A 75 27.66 -4.97 -12.85
N VAL A 76 27.14 -5.84 -13.70
CA VAL A 76 25.90 -6.61 -13.43
C VAL A 76 26.26 -8.09 -13.35
N PRO A 77 25.51 -8.92 -12.60
CA PRO A 77 25.80 -10.34 -12.50
C PRO A 77 25.59 -11.04 -13.85
N ALA A 78 26.33 -12.11 -14.09
CA ALA A 78 26.15 -12.92 -15.30
C ALA A 78 24.78 -13.61 -15.27
N GLN A 79 24.34 -14.05 -14.10
CA GLN A 79 23.02 -14.64 -13.86
C GLN A 79 22.30 -13.91 -12.72
N ALA A 80 21.27 -13.14 -13.04
CA ALA A 80 20.42 -12.43 -12.12
C ALA A 80 19.07 -13.14 -11.98
N GLY A 81 18.63 -13.41 -10.76
CA GLY A 81 17.24 -13.80 -10.49
C GLY A 81 16.45 -12.59 -10.03
N VAL A 82 15.37 -12.23 -10.75
CA VAL A 82 14.52 -11.10 -10.40
C VAL A 82 13.12 -11.59 -10.06
N VAL A 83 12.63 -11.24 -8.89
CA VAL A 83 11.25 -11.50 -8.46
C VAL A 83 10.51 -10.17 -8.41
N PHE A 84 9.45 -10.04 -9.21
CA PHE A 84 8.65 -8.83 -9.31
C PHE A 84 7.56 -8.77 -8.25
N GLN A 85 7.04 -7.59 -8.01
CA GLN A 85 5.93 -7.32 -7.09
C GLN A 85 4.68 -8.14 -7.39
N ASP A 86 4.32 -8.25 -8.68
CA ASP A 86 3.21 -9.10 -9.14
C ASP A 86 3.75 -10.35 -9.84
N PRO A 87 3.64 -11.54 -9.20
CA PRO A 87 4.14 -12.78 -9.78
C PRO A 87 3.42 -13.20 -11.07
N ASP A 88 2.15 -12.81 -11.25
CA ASP A 88 1.39 -13.16 -12.46
C ASP A 88 1.99 -12.54 -13.73
N THR A 89 2.72 -11.43 -13.60
CA THR A 89 3.42 -10.79 -14.73
C THR A 89 4.71 -11.51 -15.14
N GLN A 90 5.19 -12.43 -14.30
CA GLN A 90 6.45 -13.14 -14.48
C GLN A 90 6.28 -14.50 -15.14
N PHE A 91 5.14 -15.16 -14.95
CA PHE A 91 4.93 -16.51 -15.44
C PHE A 91 4.70 -16.57 -16.95
N CYS A 92 5.43 -17.49 -17.61
CA CYS A 92 5.33 -17.76 -19.03
C CYS A 92 4.44 -18.98 -19.31
N MET A 93 4.30 -19.90 -18.36
CA MET A 93 3.59 -21.17 -18.49
C MET A 93 2.33 -21.22 -17.65
N SER A 94 1.46 -22.19 -17.96
CA SER A 94 0.20 -22.37 -17.22
C SER A 94 0.31 -23.26 -15.99
N PHE A 95 1.33 -24.14 -15.95
CA PHE A 95 1.51 -25.12 -14.89
C PHE A 95 2.86 -24.97 -14.19
N THR A 96 2.92 -25.34 -12.91
CA THR A 96 4.08 -25.19 -12.04
C THR A 96 5.32 -25.94 -12.53
N ASP A 97 5.14 -27.17 -13.00
CA ASP A 97 6.24 -27.99 -13.56
C ASP A 97 6.76 -27.43 -14.89
N GLU A 98 5.86 -26.95 -15.74
CA GLU A 98 6.21 -26.34 -17.03
C GLU A 98 6.96 -25.02 -16.85
N GLU A 99 6.58 -24.18 -15.86
CA GLU A 99 7.24 -22.93 -15.54
C GLU A 99 8.70 -23.15 -15.13
N ILE A 100 8.97 -24.11 -14.26
CA ILE A 100 10.34 -24.43 -13.86
C ILE A 100 11.09 -25.13 -14.97
N ALA A 101 10.44 -26.06 -15.70
CA ALA A 101 11.06 -26.74 -16.84
C ALA A 101 11.51 -25.77 -17.91
N PHE A 102 10.73 -24.72 -18.21
CA PHE A 102 11.10 -23.67 -19.14
C PHE A 102 12.42 -22.97 -18.76
N VAL A 103 12.61 -22.70 -17.48
CA VAL A 103 13.88 -22.13 -16.98
C VAL A 103 15.04 -23.11 -17.14
N LEU A 104 14.83 -24.38 -16.79
CA LEU A 104 15.86 -25.43 -16.90
C LEU A 104 16.24 -25.72 -18.36
N GLU A 105 15.29 -25.69 -19.30
CA GLU A 105 15.52 -25.79 -20.73
C GLU A 105 16.41 -24.67 -21.25
N ASN A 106 16.16 -23.44 -20.84
CA ASN A 106 17.00 -22.28 -21.18
C ASN A 106 18.43 -22.38 -20.63
N ARG A 107 18.65 -23.19 -19.57
CA ARG A 107 19.96 -23.52 -19.04
C ARG A 107 20.60 -24.74 -19.72
N ASN A 108 19.95 -25.35 -20.73
CA ASN A 108 20.36 -26.58 -21.41
C ASN A 108 20.51 -27.77 -20.46
N ILE A 109 19.71 -27.85 -19.39
CA ILE A 109 19.67 -29.01 -18.49
C ILE A 109 19.06 -30.20 -19.24
N PRO A 110 19.67 -31.41 -19.16
CA PRO A 110 19.11 -32.61 -19.77
C PRO A 110 17.70 -32.93 -19.25
N ARG A 111 16.81 -33.37 -20.14
CA ARG A 111 15.40 -33.63 -19.81
C ARG A 111 15.24 -34.66 -18.68
N GLU A 112 16.14 -35.63 -18.62
CA GLU A 112 16.14 -36.69 -17.60
C GLU A 112 16.40 -36.16 -16.19
N GLU A 113 17.13 -35.03 -16.06
CA GLU A 113 17.46 -34.41 -14.78
C GLU A 113 16.40 -33.44 -14.28
N MET A 114 15.57 -32.90 -15.19
CA MET A 114 14.58 -31.85 -14.87
C MET A 114 13.56 -32.27 -13.78
N PRO A 115 12.96 -33.49 -13.78
CA PRO A 115 11.99 -33.83 -12.75
C PRO A 115 12.52 -33.75 -11.33
N ALA A 116 13.77 -34.19 -11.11
CA ALA A 116 14.42 -34.14 -9.80
C ALA A 116 14.73 -32.68 -9.38
N LEU A 117 15.15 -31.85 -10.33
CA LEU A 117 15.44 -30.43 -10.06
C LEU A 117 14.15 -29.64 -9.82
N ILE A 118 13.06 -29.92 -10.55
CA ILE A 118 11.75 -29.30 -10.31
C ILE A 118 11.26 -29.60 -8.90
N GLU A 119 11.29 -30.87 -8.49
CA GLU A 119 10.90 -31.28 -7.14
C GLU A 119 11.79 -30.61 -6.08
N TYR A 120 13.10 -30.54 -6.31
CA TYR A 120 14.06 -29.93 -5.42
C TYR A 120 13.76 -28.43 -5.20
N VAL A 121 13.60 -27.62 -6.27
CA VAL A 121 13.37 -26.19 -6.12
C VAL A 121 11.99 -25.87 -5.54
N LEU A 122 10.95 -26.64 -5.88
CA LEU A 122 9.63 -26.51 -5.26
C LEU A 122 9.70 -26.77 -3.75
N LYS A 123 10.42 -27.81 -3.33
CA LYS A 123 10.62 -28.12 -1.92
C LYS A 123 11.41 -27.04 -1.18
N GLN A 124 12.42 -26.44 -1.82
CA GLN A 124 13.19 -25.32 -1.25
C GLN A 124 12.28 -24.14 -0.86
N VAL A 125 11.25 -23.87 -1.63
CA VAL A 125 10.29 -22.79 -1.36
C VAL A 125 9.06 -23.25 -0.55
N GLY A 126 9.06 -24.49 -0.04
CA GLY A 126 7.96 -25.03 0.76
C GLY A 126 6.68 -25.30 -0.05
N LEU A 127 6.81 -25.53 -1.36
CA LEU A 127 5.72 -25.99 -2.21
C LEU A 127 5.85 -27.51 -2.38
N SER A 128 4.87 -28.25 -1.85
CA SER A 128 4.78 -29.71 -1.99
C SER A 128 3.41 -30.06 -2.54
N PHE A 129 3.37 -30.70 -3.70
CA PHE A 129 2.15 -31.14 -4.36
C PHE A 129 2.17 -32.67 -4.52
N GLU A 130 1.00 -33.29 -4.52
CA GLU A 130 0.90 -34.72 -4.87
C GLU A 130 1.40 -35.00 -6.30
N GLN A 131 1.17 -34.04 -7.18
CA GLN A 131 1.73 -33.98 -8.53
C GLN A 131 2.24 -32.57 -8.79
N ASN A 132 3.47 -32.44 -9.31
CA ASN A 132 4.07 -31.14 -9.57
C ASN A 132 3.38 -30.35 -10.69
N ARG A 133 2.39 -30.91 -11.35
CA ARG A 133 1.58 -30.27 -12.39
C ARG A 133 0.33 -29.62 -11.80
N VAL A 134 0.46 -28.43 -11.26
CA VAL A 134 -0.64 -27.64 -10.71
C VAL A 134 -0.87 -26.40 -11.57
N LEU A 135 -2.14 -26.08 -11.84
CA LEU A 135 -2.50 -24.87 -12.59
C LEU A 135 -2.15 -23.61 -11.78
N ILE A 136 -1.25 -22.77 -12.28
CA ILE A 136 -0.75 -21.57 -11.58
C ILE A 136 -1.90 -20.62 -11.20
N GLN A 137 -2.89 -20.44 -12.08
CA GLN A 137 -4.06 -19.60 -11.81
C GLN A 137 -4.90 -20.07 -10.62
N SER A 138 -4.82 -21.34 -10.22
CA SER A 138 -5.54 -21.87 -9.05
C SER A 138 -4.80 -21.67 -7.73
N MET A 139 -3.55 -21.21 -7.78
CA MET A 139 -2.71 -20.99 -6.61
C MET A 139 -3.05 -19.67 -5.89
N SER A 140 -2.86 -19.65 -4.57
CA SER A 140 -2.90 -18.38 -3.81
C SER A 140 -1.74 -17.47 -4.21
N GLN A 141 -1.86 -16.16 -3.96
CA GLN A 141 -0.78 -15.21 -4.28
C GLN A 141 0.53 -15.56 -3.56
N GLY A 142 0.47 -16.00 -2.29
CA GLY A 142 1.66 -16.47 -1.56
C GLY A 142 2.30 -17.71 -2.18
N MET A 143 1.51 -18.66 -2.70
CA MET A 143 2.03 -19.80 -3.45
C MET A 143 2.66 -19.37 -4.78
N LYS A 144 2.03 -18.45 -5.51
CA LYS A 144 2.57 -17.89 -6.75
C LYS A 144 3.88 -17.18 -6.51
N GLN A 145 3.99 -16.37 -5.45
CA GLN A 145 5.22 -15.67 -5.11
C GLN A 145 6.36 -16.65 -4.80
N ARG A 146 6.07 -17.72 -4.04
CA ARG A 146 7.04 -18.78 -3.78
C ARG A 146 7.42 -19.56 -5.06
N LEU A 147 6.47 -19.78 -5.98
CA LEU A 147 6.77 -20.35 -7.29
C LEU A 147 7.67 -19.44 -8.12
N ALA A 148 7.45 -18.11 -8.12
CA ALA A 148 8.34 -17.15 -8.78
C ALA A 148 9.76 -17.21 -8.20
N ILE A 149 9.89 -17.32 -6.88
CA ILE A 149 11.20 -17.55 -6.23
C ILE A 149 11.80 -18.90 -6.68
N ALA A 150 11.01 -19.97 -6.75
CA ALA A 150 11.49 -21.29 -7.22
C ALA A 150 12.00 -21.22 -8.67
N SER A 151 11.28 -20.56 -9.57
CA SER A 151 11.72 -20.34 -10.94
C SER A 151 13.03 -19.58 -11.02
N MET A 152 13.21 -18.57 -10.17
CA MET A 152 14.49 -17.85 -10.11
C MET A 152 15.62 -18.70 -9.51
N LEU A 153 15.33 -19.52 -8.50
CA LEU A 153 16.33 -20.46 -7.96
C LEU A 153 16.75 -21.51 -9.00
N ALA A 154 15.84 -21.96 -9.85
CA ALA A 154 16.14 -22.87 -10.95
C ALA A 154 17.13 -22.26 -11.96
N MET A 155 17.26 -20.94 -12.05
CA MET A 155 18.31 -20.26 -12.81
C MET A 155 19.70 -20.37 -12.18
N ASP A 156 19.78 -20.75 -10.91
CA ASP A 156 21.02 -20.75 -10.10
C ASP A 156 21.71 -19.37 -10.11
N PRO A 157 21.03 -18.31 -9.70
CA PRO A 157 21.52 -16.95 -9.85
C PRO A 157 22.65 -16.63 -8.87
N GLU A 158 23.59 -15.77 -9.31
CA GLU A 158 24.64 -15.20 -8.46
C GLU A 158 24.04 -14.17 -7.49
N VAL A 159 23.04 -13.41 -7.96
CA VAL A 159 22.36 -12.35 -7.20
C VAL A 159 20.84 -12.48 -7.37
N LEU A 160 20.13 -12.45 -6.24
CA LEU A 160 18.66 -12.35 -6.20
C LEU A 160 18.24 -10.91 -5.98
N PHE A 161 17.34 -10.44 -6.80
CA PHE A 161 16.69 -9.13 -6.71
C PHE A 161 15.22 -9.35 -6.39
N LEU A 162 14.76 -8.80 -5.25
CA LEU A 162 13.40 -8.96 -4.77
C LEU A 162 12.72 -7.58 -4.73
N ASP A 163 11.77 -7.35 -5.62
CA ASP A 163 11.03 -6.09 -5.71
C ASP A 163 9.66 -6.22 -5.05
N GLU A 164 9.55 -5.81 -3.79
CA GLU A 164 8.36 -5.88 -2.95
C GLU A 164 7.66 -7.27 -2.99
N PRO A 165 8.38 -8.37 -2.70
CA PRO A 165 7.87 -9.73 -2.91
C PRO A 165 6.69 -10.09 -2.00
N THR A 166 6.37 -9.27 -1.00
CA THR A 166 5.25 -9.52 -0.08
C THR A 166 4.11 -8.54 -0.22
N ALA A 167 4.18 -7.62 -1.19
CA ALA A 167 3.22 -6.54 -1.34
C ALA A 167 1.76 -7.03 -1.51
N LEU A 168 1.50 -8.17 -2.15
CA LEU A 168 0.15 -8.69 -2.41
C LEU A 168 -0.29 -9.79 -1.41
N LEU A 169 0.42 -9.94 -0.29
CA LEU A 169 0.23 -11.08 0.62
C LEU A 169 -0.41 -10.66 1.94
N ASP A 170 -1.16 -11.59 2.53
CA ASP A 170 -1.56 -11.54 3.93
C ASP A 170 -0.36 -11.84 4.86
N ASP A 171 -0.55 -11.70 6.16
CA ASP A 171 0.52 -11.91 7.13
C ASP A 171 1.11 -13.33 7.06
N GLU A 172 0.26 -14.34 6.88
CA GLU A 172 0.73 -15.73 6.77
C GLU A 172 1.54 -15.94 5.50
N GLY A 173 1.06 -15.46 4.35
CA GLY A 173 1.78 -15.51 3.08
C GLY A 173 3.09 -14.73 3.14
N THR A 174 3.10 -13.56 3.80
CA THR A 174 4.29 -12.73 4.03
C THR A 174 5.34 -13.51 4.83
N SER A 175 4.94 -14.10 5.96
CA SER A 175 5.85 -14.89 6.80
C SER A 175 6.40 -16.09 6.03
N GLN A 176 5.56 -16.83 5.30
CA GLN A 176 5.99 -17.99 4.49
C GLN A 176 7.01 -17.60 3.39
N VAL A 177 6.84 -16.44 2.75
CA VAL A 177 7.80 -15.93 1.76
C VAL A 177 9.12 -15.57 2.43
N TRP A 178 9.08 -14.82 3.54
CA TRP A 178 10.31 -14.44 4.24
C TRP A 178 11.05 -15.63 4.87
N ASP A 179 10.34 -16.61 5.40
CA ASP A 179 10.96 -17.87 5.86
C ASP A 179 11.65 -18.62 4.71
N THR A 180 11.06 -18.56 3.53
CA THR A 180 11.67 -19.11 2.31
C THR A 180 12.93 -18.34 1.94
N VAL A 181 12.87 -17.02 1.87
CA VAL A 181 14.02 -16.16 1.55
C VAL A 181 15.14 -16.36 2.57
N LYS A 182 14.84 -16.36 3.87
CA LYS A 182 15.82 -16.62 4.94
C LYS A 182 16.54 -17.98 4.78
N ARG A 183 15.80 -19.01 4.37
CA ARG A 183 16.34 -20.36 4.14
C ARG A 183 17.34 -20.41 2.99
N ILE A 184 17.07 -19.67 1.91
CA ILE A 184 17.91 -19.67 0.70
C ILE A 184 19.01 -18.59 0.74
N ALA A 185 18.98 -17.69 1.71
CA ALA A 185 19.84 -16.51 1.78
C ALA A 185 21.28 -16.80 2.19
N SER A 186 21.57 -17.99 2.80
CA SER A 186 22.87 -18.25 3.45
C SER A 186 24.08 -17.94 2.57
N ASP A 187 24.02 -18.33 1.30
CA ASP A 187 25.16 -18.25 0.36
C ASP A 187 24.89 -17.31 -0.83
N LYS A 188 23.79 -16.57 -0.83
CA LYS A 188 23.37 -15.72 -1.96
C LYS A 188 23.59 -14.25 -1.64
N THR A 189 23.93 -13.48 -2.66
CA THR A 189 23.79 -12.02 -2.64
C THR A 189 22.34 -11.67 -2.88
N ILE A 190 21.75 -10.83 -2.02
CA ILE A 190 20.32 -10.48 -2.15
C ILE A 190 20.17 -8.95 -2.06
N ILE A 191 19.44 -8.39 -3.02
CA ILE A 191 19.04 -6.98 -3.00
C ILE A 191 17.52 -6.92 -2.91
N ILE A 192 17.00 -6.29 -1.87
CA ILE A 192 15.59 -6.28 -1.51
C ILE A 192 15.07 -4.85 -1.57
N VAL A 193 13.94 -4.64 -2.21
CA VAL A 193 13.08 -3.48 -2.05
C VAL A 193 11.85 -3.94 -1.26
N GLU A 194 11.58 -3.33 -0.12
CA GLU A 194 10.42 -3.70 0.71
C GLU A 194 9.95 -2.51 1.56
N HIS A 195 8.65 -2.45 1.83
CA HIS A 195 8.05 -1.47 2.73
C HIS A 195 7.80 -2.06 4.12
N LYS A 196 7.35 -3.31 4.21
CA LYS A 196 7.13 -4.03 5.49
C LYS A 196 8.42 -4.69 5.96
N ILE A 197 9.24 -3.96 6.70
CA ILE A 197 10.62 -4.37 7.02
C ILE A 197 10.76 -5.24 8.27
N ASN A 198 9.72 -5.35 9.12
CA ASN A 198 9.82 -5.97 10.44
C ASN A 198 10.32 -7.43 10.40
N GLU A 199 9.95 -8.18 9.36
CA GLU A 199 10.33 -9.60 9.24
C GLU A 199 11.71 -9.83 8.64
N ILE A 200 12.32 -8.80 8.03
CA ILE A 200 13.57 -8.95 7.28
C ILE A 200 14.74 -8.18 7.87
N VAL A 201 14.51 -7.26 8.77
CA VAL A 201 15.55 -6.37 9.30
C VAL A 201 16.71 -7.12 9.92
N ASP A 202 16.44 -8.26 10.56
CA ASP A 202 17.44 -9.09 11.23
C ASP A 202 18.31 -9.90 10.25
N MET A 203 17.87 -10.09 9.00
CA MET A 203 18.65 -10.81 7.99
C MET A 203 19.47 -9.90 7.08
N VAL A 204 19.26 -8.58 7.18
CA VAL A 204 19.87 -7.60 6.28
C VAL A 204 21.18 -7.09 6.87
N ASP A 205 22.26 -7.16 6.07
CA ASP A 205 23.58 -6.68 6.48
C ASP A 205 23.68 -5.14 6.36
N ARG A 206 23.04 -4.57 5.34
CA ARG A 206 23.18 -3.15 4.97
C ARG A 206 21.89 -2.57 4.44
N ILE A 207 21.62 -1.33 4.83
CA ILE A 207 20.50 -0.55 4.33
C ILE A 207 21.02 0.63 3.53
N ILE A 208 20.41 0.85 2.36
CA ILE A 208 20.65 2.01 1.51
C ILE A 208 19.34 2.78 1.39
N VAL A 209 19.37 4.07 1.69
CA VAL A 209 18.19 4.94 1.66
C VAL A 209 18.30 5.90 0.51
N LEU A 210 17.29 5.88 -0.37
CA LEU A 210 17.14 6.85 -1.46
C LEU A 210 16.26 8.03 -1.03
N SER A 211 16.65 9.24 -1.42
CA SER A 211 15.78 10.42 -1.32
C SER A 211 14.70 10.42 -2.43
N PRO A 212 13.68 11.31 -2.35
CA PRO A 212 12.71 11.50 -3.44
C PRO A 212 13.36 11.81 -4.80
N GLU A 213 14.53 12.44 -4.80
CA GLU A 213 15.28 12.82 -6.01
C GLU A 213 16.25 11.72 -6.48
N GLY A 214 16.13 10.50 -5.98
CA GLY A 214 16.97 9.35 -6.37
C GLY A 214 18.43 9.45 -5.95
N LYS A 215 18.75 10.15 -4.83
CA LYS A 215 20.10 10.22 -4.27
C LYS A 215 20.22 9.30 -3.06
N ILE A 216 21.38 8.68 -2.88
CA ILE A 216 21.69 7.96 -1.64
C ILE A 216 21.91 8.98 -0.52
N VAL A 217 21.10 8.90 0.53
CA VAL A 217 21.12 9.79 1.69
C VAL A 217 21.56 9.11 2.98
N ALA A 218 21.53 7.78 3.01
CA ALA A 218 22.10 6.94 4.04
C ALA A 218 22.55 5.62 3.44
N ASP A 219 23.63 5.06 3.99
CA ASP A 219 24.23 3.82 3.55
C ASP A 219 25.05 3.23 4.69
N GLY A 220 24.65 2.09 5.22
CA GLY A 220 25.34 1.46 6.35
C GLY A 220 24.58 0.28 6.96
N PRO A 221 25.11 -0.28 8.06
CA PRO A 221 24.45 -1.35 8.80
C PRO A 221 23.04 -0.96 9.25
N ALA A 222 22.10 -1.92 9.23
CA ALA A 222 20.68 -1.67 9.49
C ALA A 222 20.44 -0.92 10.81
N GLN A 223 21.04 -1.37 11.90
CA GLN A 223 20.86 -0.74 13.21
C GLN A 223 21.36 0.70 13.25
N GLN A 224 22.49 0.98 12.60
CA GLN A 224 23.05 2.33 12.53
C GLN A 224 22.15 3.28 11.73
N VAL A 225 21.68 2.85 10.55
CA VAL A 225 20.79 3.67 9.72
C VAL A 225 19.49 3.99 10.43
N PHE A 226 18.86 3.04 11.12
CA PHE A 226 17.62 3.28 11.86
C PHE A 226 17.81 4.17 13.09
N THR A 227 19.02 4.25 13.65
CA THR A 227 19.31 5.10 14.81
C THR A 227 19.73 6.49 14.36
N ASP A 228 20.78 6.58 13.53
CA ASP A 228 21.44 7.85 13.21
C ASP A 228 20.67 8.68 12.18
N GLU A 229 19.95 8.01 11.27
CA GLU A 229 19.23 8.65 10.17
C GLU A 229 17.69 8.69 10.36
N ARG A 230 17.21 8.39 11.57
CA ARG A 230 15.79 8.34 11.91
C ARG A 230 15.01 9.60 11.49
N GLY A 231 15.62 10.77 11.65
CA GLY A 231 15.04 12.05 11.22
C GLY A 231 14.78 12.13 9.72
N LYS A 232 15.72 11.61 8.90
CA LYS A 232 15.55 11.55 7.44
C LYS A 232 14.51 10.51 7.04
N LEU A 233 14.50 9.33 7.68
CA LEU A 233 13.50 8.29 7.43
C LEU A 233 12.10 8.83 7.66
N LYS A 234 11.88 9.54 8.78
CA LYS A 234 10.62 10.19 9.11
C LYS A 234 10.25 11.28 8.08
N ALA A 235 11.21 12.16 7.73
CA ALA A 235 10.98 13.23 6.77
C ALA A 235 10.59 12.71 5.37
N TYR A 236 11.12 11.56 4.97
CA TYR A 236 10.81 10.92 3.69
C TYR A 236 9.64 9.95 3.75
N GLY A 237 9.04 9.74 4.93
CA GLY A 237 7.91 8.82 5.09
C GLY A 237 8.29 7.35 4.92
N ILE A 238 9.51 6.98 5.23
CA ILE A 238 10.01 5.61 5.12
C ILE A 238 9.65 4.85 6.40
N TRP A 239 9.19 3.61 6.27
CA TRP A 239 8.92 2.73 7.40
C TRP A 239 10.20 2.38 8.16
N TYR A 240 10.17 2.46 9.50
CA TYR A 240 11.25 2.05 10.41
C TYR A 240 10.67 1.49 11.70
N PRO A 241 11.43 0.66 12.44
CA PRO A 241 10.98 0.11 13.72
C PRO A 241 10.61 1.20 14.74
N GLY A 242 9.43 1.07 15.37
CA GLY A 242 8.94 2.01 16.38
C GLY A 242 8.19 3.24 15.81
N ILE A 243 7.94 3.31 14.51
CA ILE A 243 7.24 4.45 13.87
C ILE A 243 5.79 4.59 14.38
N TRP A 244 5.10 3.47 14.66
CA TRP A 244 3.73 3.48 15.16
C TRP A 244 3.64 4.10 16.56
N GLU A 245 4.59 3.75 17.45
CA GLU A 245 4.67 4.27 18.80
C GLU A 245 4.96 5.78 18.82
N GLU A 246 5.85 6.24 17.93
CA GLU A 246 6.13 7.66 17.78
C GLU A 246 4.93 8.46 17.27
N GLN A 247 4.21 7.89 16.32
CA GLN A 247 3.03 8.55 15.77
C GLN A 247 1.94 8.69 16.84
N GLU A 248 1.76 7.66 17.66
CA GLU A 248 0.80 7.68 18.76
C GLU A 248 1.18 8.70 19.84
N GLN A 249 2.47 8.81 20.17
CA GLN A 249 2.95 9.81 21.12
C GLN A 249 2.74 11.23 20.61
N ALA A 250 3.06 11.48 19.33
CA ALA A 250 2.84 12.78 18.70
C ALA A 250 1.36 13.20 18.71
N ALA A 251 0.45 12.27 18.41
CA ALA A 251 -0.98 12.52 18.45
C ALA A 251 -1.48 12.88 19.87
N LYS A 252 -0.99 12.18 20.90
CA LYS A 252 -1.32 12.48 22.31
C LYS A 252 -0.79 13.85 22.78
N GLU A 253 0.38 14.25 22.33
CA GLU A 253 0.96 15.56 22.63
C GLU A 253 0.17 16.71 21.99
N GLU A 254 -0.32 16.51 20.75
CA GLU A 254 -1.18 17.49 20.07
C GLU A 254 -2.53 17.63 20.75
N GLU A 255 -3.18 16.53 21.17
CA GLU A 255 -4.45 16.56 21.92
C GLU A 255 -4.27 17.20 23.30
N GLY A 256 -3.19 16.91 24.03
CA GLY A 256 -2.85 17.54 25.31
C GLY A 256 -2.59 19.06 25.19
N SER A 257 -1.94 19.49 24.11
CA SER A 257 -1.69 20.91 23.82
C SER A 257 -2.98 21.67 23.44
N ALA A 258 -3.89 21.03 22.71
CA ALA A 258 -5.19 21.61 22.34
C ALA A 258 -6.09 21.76 23.57
N SER A 259 -6.11 20.76 24.46
CA SER A 259 -6.87 20.81 25.73
C SER A 259 -6.34 21.89 26.67
N GLY A 260 -5.02 22.07 26.75
CA GLY A 260 -4.40 23.12 27.55
C GLY A 260 -4.73 24.54 27.07
N LYS A 261 -4.87 24.74 25.77
CA LYS A 261 -5.27 26.04 25.19
C LYS A 261 -6.75 26.36 25.43
N LEU A 262 -7.63 25.37 25.49
CA LEU A 262 -9.04 25.60 25.87
C LEU A 262 -9.19 25.95 27.37
N GLN A 263 -8.39 25.34 28.25
CA GLN A 263 -8.46 25.59 29.70
C GLN A 263 -7.97 27.01 30.07
N VAL A 264 -7.01 27.57 29.31
CA VAL A 264 -6.51 28.94 29.54
C VAL A 264 -7.51 30.02 29.07
N CYS A 265 -8.44 29.68 28.16
CA CYS A 265 -9.46 30.63 27.70
C CYS A 265 -10.71 30.74 28.60
N VAL A 266 -10.87 29.84 29.60
CA VAL A 266 -12.06 29.85 30.49
C VAL A 266 -11.82 30.63 31.80
N ASP A 267 -10.56 30.86 32.20
CA ASP A 267 -10.24 31.48 33.53
C ASP A 267 -9.96 32.99 33.53
N HIS A 268 -10.06 33.69 32.39
CA HIS A 268 -9.93 35.14 32.38
C HIS A 268 -11.13 35.81 31.73
N GLY A 269 -12.09 36.08 32.57
CA GLY A 269 -13.24 36.94 32.27
C GLY A 269 -12.79 38.40 32.16
N ILE A 270 -13.26 39.07 31.13
CA ILE A 270 -13.59 40.48 30.97
C ILE A 270 -12.49 41.51 31.24
N SER A 271 -11.97 42.14 30.22
CA SER A 271 -12.10 43.59 30.03
C SER A 271 -11.53 44.01 28.68
N SER A 272 -12.32 44.84 28.03
CA SER A 272 -12.03 45.65 26.86
C SER A 272 -10.71 46.41 26.95
N LEU A 273 -9.92 46.48 25.84
CA LEU A 273 -9.37 47.74 25.32
C LEU A 273 -8.40 47.54 24.14
N GLU A 274 -8.74 48.28 23.12
CA GLU A 274 -7.87 48.99 22.16
C GLU A 274 -6.89 48.28 21.21
N VAL A 275 -7.23 48.42 19.97
CA VAL A 275 -6.41 48.26 18.76
C VAL A 275 -5.30 49.32 18.72
N GLN A 276 -4.06 48.91 18.62
CA GLN A 276 -3.00 49.72 18.03
C GLN A 276 -2.31 48.96 16.90
N LYS A 277 -2.38 49.54 15.71
CA LYS A 277 -1.62 49.18 14.52
C LYS A 277 -0.14 49.54 14.71
N SER A 278 0.76 48.62 14.42
CA SER A 278 2.11 48.97 13.97
C SER A 278 2.55 48.00 12.86
N SER A 279 2.96 48.60 11.79
CA SER A 279 3.47 48.12 10.54
C SER A 279 4.81 47.41 10.66
N GLY A 280 4.98 46.30 9.91
CA GLY A 280 6.28 45.66 9.67
C GLY A 280 6.14 44.40 8.84
N LEU A 281 6.55 44.48 7.57
CA LEU A 281 6.53 43.41 6.57
C LEU A 281 7.32 42.18 6.99
N SER A 282 6.75 41.00 6.76
CA SER A 282 7.45 39.84 6.19
C SER A 282 6.39 38.88 5.64
N ASP A 283 6.43 38.66 4.32
CA ASP A 283 5.54 37.78 3.56
C ASP A 283 5.81 36.31 3.86
N THR A 284 4.83 35.65 4.42
CA THR A 284 4.58 34.22 4.27
C THR A 284 3.07 34.05 4.16
N PRO A 285 2.53 33.35 3.13
CA PRO A 285 1.09 33.20 2.99
C PRO A 285 0.57 32.23 4.05
N GLY A 286 -0.01 32.79 5.10
CA GLY A 286 -0.79 32.07 6.09
C GLY A 286 -2.11 31.63 5.49
N ILE A 287 -2.35 30.32 5.46
CA ILE A 287 -3.61 29.71 5.08
C ILE A 287 -4.63 30.06 6.18
N SER A 288 -5.57 30.92 5.88
CA SER A 288 -6.73 31.19 6.72
C SER A 288 -7.68 30.00 6.67
N PRO A 289 -8.22 29.52 7.79
CA PRO A 289 -9.27 28.50 7.76
C PRO A 289 -10.53 29.12 7.12
N ILE A 290 -11.02 28.47 6.07
CA ILE A 290 -12.28 28.85 5.43
C ILE A 290 -13.41 28.46 6.39
N SER A 291 -13.95 29.45 7.11
CA SER A 291 -15.14 29.34 7.91
C SER A 291 -16.38 29.45 7.01
N HIS A 292 -16.70 28.43 6.27
CA HIS A 292 -18.03 28.14 5.74
C HIS A 292 -18.18 26.64 5.53
N VAL A 293 -18.09 25.88 6.63
CA VAL A 293 -18.71 24.58 6.69
C VAL A 293 -20.20 24.85 6.88
N SER A 294 -20.99 24.58 5.85
CA SER A 294 -22.44 24.52 5.96
C SER A 294 -22.76 23.61 7.13
N SER A 295 -23.45 24.15 8.14
CA SER A 295 -23.89 23.46 9.34
C SER A 295 -24.59 22.15 8.97
N LEU A 296 -23.84 21.05 8.94
CA LEU A 296 -24.41 19.75 9.18
C LEU A 296 -24.91 19.79 10.63
N SER A 297 -26.22 19.74 10.80
CA SER A 297 -26.86 19.70 12.10
C SER A 297 -26.16 18.63 12.96
N PRO A 298 -25.84 18.91 14.23
CA PRO A 298 -25.25 17.91 15.10
C PRO A 298 -26.14 16.67 15.05
N VAL A 299 -25.52 15.51 14.84
CA VAL A 299 -26.21 14.21 14.83
C VAL A 299 -26.96 14.10 16.13
N SER A 300 -28.28 14.37 16.08
CA SER A 300 -29.17 13.84 17.10
C SER A 300 -28.85 12.34 17.12
N SER A 301 -28.56 11.79 18.30
CA SER A 301 -28.31 10.38 18.53
C SER A 301 -29.51 9.57 18.00
N SER A 302 -29.54 9.35 16.69
CA SER A 302 -30.50 8.47 16.05
C SER A 302 -30.08 7.06 16.50
N ASN A 303 -30.94 6.41 17.23
CA ASN A 303 -30.78 5.03 17.70
C ASN A 303 -30.86 4.03 16.51
N GLN A 304 -30.41 4.45 15.33
CA GLN A 304 -30.57 3.79 14.06
C GLN A 304 -29.19 3.46 13.47
N PRO A 305 -28.93 2.18 13.13
CA PRO A 305 -27.66 1.78 12.57
C PRO A 305 -27.44 2.36 11.16
N ALA A 306 -26.20 2.68 10.82
CA ALA A 306 -25.78 3.06 9.47
C ALA A 306 -25.98 1.89 8.48
N LEU A 307 -25.65 0.67 8.92
CA LEU A 307 -25.94 -0.57 8.17
C LEU A 307 -26.58 -1.59 9.12
N ASP A 308 -27.66 -2.25 8.67
CA ASP A 308 -28.30 -3.39 9.36
C ASP A 308 -28.42 -4.57 8.40
N LEU A 309 -27.77 -5.68 8.75
CA LEU A 309 -27.73 -6.93 7.98
C LEU A 309 -28.34 -8.05 8.80
N GLN A 310 -29.32 -8.79 8.23
CA GLN A 310 -29.91 -9.97 8.86
C GLN A 310 -30.14 -11.05 7.82
N GLN A 311 -29.64 -12.26 8.08
CA GLN A 311 -29.69 -13.39 7.12
C GLN A 311 -29.24 -12.98 5.70
N PHE A 312 -28.21 -12.10 5.68
CA PHE A 312 -27.71 -11.51 4.44
C PHE A 312 -26.77 -12.49 3.74
N THR A 313 -26.95 -12.67 2.42
CA THR A 313 -26.11 -13.56 1.61
C THR A 313 -25.73 -12.87 0.31
N GLY A 314 -24.44 -12.79 0.03
CA GLY A 314 -23.89 -12.39 -1.26
C GLY A 314 -23.60 -13.60 -2.15
N TRP A 315 -23.92 -13.50 -3.45
CA TRP A 315 -23.86 -14.60 -4.40
C TRP A 315 -22.87 -14.31 -5.54
N ARG A 316 -22.06 -15.31 -5.88
CA ARG A 316 -21.33 -15.36 -7.17
C ARG A 316 -21.97 -16.41 -8.07
N GLY A 317 -22.72 -15.95 -9.07
CA GLY A 317 -23.54 -16.83 -9.91
C GLY A 317 -24.61 -17.56 -9.07
N LYS A 318 -24.53 -18.89 -8.97
CA LYS A 318 -25.46 -19.71 -8.19
C LYS A 318 -24.93 -20.17 -6.83
N ARG A 319 -23.69 -19.79 -6.45
CA ARG A 319 -23.06 -20.20 -5.18
C ARG A 319 -23.13 -19.06 -4.18
N PRO A 320 -23.57 -19.32 -2.92
CA PRO A 320 -23.40 -18.36 -1.84
C PRO A 320 -21.90 -18.20 -1.60
N PHE A 321 -21.43 -16.95 -1.50
CA PHE A 321 -20.03 -16.65 -1.36
C PHE A 321 -19.70 -15.96 -0.03
N ILE A 322 -20.67 -15.19 0.49
CA ILE A 322 -20.59 -14.57 1.81
C ILE A 322 -21.93 -14.69 2.52
N GLN A 323 -21.92 -15.06 3.78
CA GLN A 323 -23.11 -15.23 4.61
C GLN A 323 -22.92 -14.46 5.94
N VAL A 324 -23.92 -13.68 6.29
CA VAL A 324 -23.98 -12.88 7.51
C VAL A 324 -25.29 -13.19 8.23
N GLU A 325 -25.23 -13.77 9.42
CA GLU A 325 -26.45 -14.03 10.20
C GLU A 325 -27.05 -12.73 10.71
N GLN A 326 -26.24 -11.92 11.38
CA GLN A 326 -26.60 -10.59 11.86
C GLN A 326 -25.33 -9.74 12.01
N ALA A 327 -25.37 -8.50 11.50
CA ALA A 327 -24.33 -7.51 11.72
C ALA A 327 -24.90 -6.10 11.65
N LYS A 328 -24.39 -5.21 12.49
CA LYS A 328 -24.77 -3.79 12.53
C LYS A 328 -23.55 -2.91 12.57
N VAL A 329 -23.60 -1.82 11.81
CA VAL A 329 -22.60 -0.74 11.83
C VAL A 329 -23.28 0.53 12.31
N TRP A 330 -22.68 1.23 13.25
CA TRP A 330 -23.19 2.50 13.74
C TRP A 330 -22.39 3.67 13.17
N HIS A 331 -23.01 4.83 13.09
CA HIS A 331 -22.27 6.06 12.75
C HIS A 331 -21.17 6.31 13.79
N GLY A 332 -19.96 6.59 13.31
CA GLY A 332 -18.77 6.70 14.14
C GLY A 332 -18.06 5.37 14.47
N ASP A 333 -18.58 4.22 13.99
CA ASP A 333 -17.82 2.97 14.03
C ASP A 333 -16.69 2.98 13.01
N TRP A 334 -15.57 2.36 13.37
CA TRP A 334 -14.54 1.91 12.43
C TRP A 334 -14.38 0.41 12.54
N ILE A 335 -14.90 -0.30 11.57
CA ILE A 335 -14.88 -1.76 11.53
C ILE A 335 -13.72 -2.24 10.67
N GLY A 336 -12.83 -3.02 11.27
CA GLY A 336 -11.78 -3.75 10.57
C GLY A 336 -12.26 -5.12 10.12
N ILE A 337 -12.27 -5.40 8.82
CA ILE A 337 -12.56 -6.73 8.29
C ILE A 337 -11.24 -7.49 8.11
N VAL A 338 -11.11 -8.62 8.82
CA VAL A 338 -9.93 -9.48 8.80
C VAL A 338 -10.29 -10.90 8.35
N GLY A 339 -9.30 -11.69 7.95
CA GLY A 339 -9.45 -13.08 7.52
C GLY A 339 -8.44 -13.44 6.42
N ALA A 340 -8.29 -14.72 6.13
CA ALA A 340 -7.36 -15.22 5.12
C ALA A 340 -7.67 -14.69 3.70
N ASN A 341 -6.67 -14.73 2.81
CA ASN A 341 -6.90 -14.42 1.41
C ASN A 341 -7.89 -15.42 0.79
N GLY A 342 -8.86 -14.90 0.03
CA GLY A 342 -9.94 -15.72 -0.53
C GLY A 342 -11.11 -16.00 0.42
N ALA A 343 -11.05 -15.63 1.70
CA ALA A 343 -12.13 -15.85 2.67
C ALA A 343 -13.45 -15.13 2.33
N GLY A 344 -13.43 -14.12 1.45
CA GLY A 344 -14.62 -13.41 1.01
C GLY A 344 -14.72 -11.95 1.45
N LYS A 345 -13.67 -11.36 2.01
CA LYS A 345 -13.65 -9.98 2.51
C LYS A 345 -14.09 -8.93 1.48
N SER A 346 -13.40 -8.87 0.34
CA SER A 346 -13.78 -7.97 -0.78
C SER A 346 -15.17 -8.29 -1.34
N SER A 347 -15.56 -9.58 -1.33
CA SER A 347 -16.91 -9.97 -1.77
C SER A 347 -18.00 -9.49 -0.83
N LEU A 348 -17.72 -9.38 0.49
CA LEU A 348 -18.63 -8.75 1.43
C LEU A 348 -18.82 -7.28 1.07
N LEU A 349 -17.74 -6.52 0.85
CA LEU A 349 -17.85 -5.11 0.47
C LEU A 349 -18.61 -4.91 -0.86
N LEU A 350 -18.32 -5.74 -1.88
CA LEU A 350 -19.04 -5.70 -3.16
C LEU A 350 -20.52 -6.06 -2.99
N SER A 351 -20.86 -6.97 -2.05
CA SER A 351 -22.24 -7.30 -1.72
C SER A 351 -22.95 -6.16 -1.02
N LEU A 352 -22.27 -5.42 -0.12
CA LEU A 352 -22.83 -4.22 0.52
C LEU A 352 -23.14 -3.10 -0.48
N MET A 353 -22.43 -3.04 -1.60
CA MET A 353 -22.73 -2.13 -2.72
C MET A 353 -23.77 -2.68 -3.71
N ASN A 354 -24.32 -3.87 -3.46
CA ASN A 354 -25.19 -4.59 -4.40
C ASN A 354 -24.59 -4.76 -5.82
N ILE A 355 -23.26 -4.72 -5.94
CA ILE A 355 -22.52 -5.07 -7.16
C ILE A 355 -22.63 -6.58 -7.39
N LEU A 356 -22.55 -7.37 -6.33
CA LEU A 356 -22.93 -8.79 -6.35
C LEU A 356 -24.41 -8.94 -6.00
N LYS A 357 -25.06 -9.98 -6.55
CA LYS A 357 -26.43 -10.29 -6.18
C LYS A 357 -26.52 -10.62 -4.70
N THR A 358 -27.50 -10.04 -4.02
CA THR A 358 -27.74 -10.24 -2.58
C THR A 358 -29.13 -10.78 -2.29
N THR A 359 -29.29 -11.42 -1.14
CA THR A 359 -30.55 -11.85 -0.56
C THR A 359 -30.51 -11.66 0.96
N GLY A 360 -31.66 -11.62 1.62
CA GLY A 360 -31.77 -11.32 3.05
C GLY A 360 -32.18 -9.89 3.30
N HIS A 361 -32.15 -9.48 4.56
CA HIS A 361 -32.48 -8.12 4.98
C HIS A 361 -31.21 -7.26 4.98
N TYR A 362 -31.29 -6.12 4.29
CA TYR A 362 -30.21 -5.12 4.25
C TYR A 362 -30.78 -3.71 4.20
N GLU A 363 -30.52 -2.94 5.24
CA GLU A 363 -30.89 -1.54 5.38
C GLU A 363 -29.66 -0.67 5.51
N VAL A 364 -29.77 0.55 4.96
CA VAL A 364 -28.79 1.63 5.07
C VAL A 364 -29.54 2.83 5.65
N ASP A 365 -29.10 3.38 6.80
CA ASP A 365 -29.78 4.42 7.55
C ASP A 365 -31.30 4.13 7.74
N GLY A 366 -31.63 2.86 8.06
CA GLY A 366 -33.02 2.40 8.30
C GLY A 366 -33.91 2.37 7.06
N GLN A 367 -33.36 2.44 5.89
CA GLN A 367 -34.08 2.28 4.62
C GLN A 367 -33.54 1.08 3.84
N PRO A 368 -34.38 0.32 3.14
CA PRO A 368 -33.91 -0.76 2.29
C PRO A 368 -32.79 -0.29 1.36
N SER A 369 -31.78 -1.13 1.16
CA SER A 369 -30.54 -0.79 0.44
C SER A 369 -30.76 -0.27 -0.98
N GLY A 370 -31.76 -0.79 -1.68
CA GLY A 370 -32.08 -0.36 -3.05
C GLY A 370 -31.08 -0.89 -4.09
N LYS A 371 -30.99 -0.19 -5.23
CA LYS A 371 -30.05 -0.51 -6.31
C LYS A 371 -28.68 0.12 -6.07
N THR A 372 -27.65 -0.39 -6.78
CA THR A 372 -26.27 0.10 -6.70
C THR A 372 -26.17 1.64 -6.89
N GLU A 373 -26.92 2.22 -7.83
CA GLU A 373 -26.89 3.66 -8.08
C GLU A 373 -27.37 4.47 -6.87
N GLN A 374 -28.40 3.97 -6.17
CA GLN A 374 -28.93 4.62 -4.96
C GLN A 374 -27.97 4.45 -3.76
N LEU A 375 -27.26 3.33 -3.70
CA LEU A 375 -26.23 3.11 -2.69
C LEU A 375 -25.01 4.01 -2.92
N ALA A 376 -24.60 4.24 -4.17
CA ALA A 376 -23.48 5.11 -4.52
C ALA A 376 -23.70 6.58 -4.08
N ASP A 377 -24.94 7.03 -3.87
CA ASP A 377 -25.24 8.34 -3.29
C ASP A 377 -25.04 8.40 -1.77
N ARG A 378 -25.05 7.26 -1.08
CA ARG A 378 -25.03 7.15 0.39
C ARG A 378 -23.74 6.56 0.93
N ILE A 379 -23.07 5.73 0.15
CA ILE A 379 -21.89 4.96 0.50
C ILE A 379 -20.77 5.26 -0.48
N ALA A 380 -19.60 5.67 0.03
CA ALA A 380 -18.38 5.75 -0.75
C ALA A 380 -17.70 4.38 -0.77
N PHE A 381 -17.12 4.02 -1.92
CA PHE A 381 -16.43 2.75 -2.09
C PHE A 381 -15.03 2.95 -2.71
N VAL A 382 -14.04 2.33 -2.11
CA VAL A 382 -12.66 2.27 -2.62
C VAL A 382 -12.32 0.84 -2.97
N PHE A 383 -12.00 0.58 -4.23
CA PHE A 383 -11.63 -0.74 -4.73
C PHE A 383 -10.21 -1.13 -4.33
N GLN A 384 -9.97 -2.43 -4.16
CA GLN A 384 -8.63 -2.98 -3.92
C GLN A 384 -7.66 -2.65 -5.08
N ASN A 385 -8.11 -2.79 -6.33
CA ASN A 385 -7.36 -2.26 -7.48
C ASN A 385 -7.93 -0.88 -7.85
N PRO A 386 -7.16 0.21 -7.69
CA PRO A 386 -7.64 1.57 -7.96
C PRO A 386 -8.02 1.79 -9.43
N GLU A 387 -7.43 1.04 -10.37
CA GLU A 387 -7.70 1.19 -11.79
C GLU A 387 -9.14 0.82 -12.18
N PHE A 388 -9.84 0.02 -11.37
CA PHE A 388 -11.25 -0.29 -11.59
C PHE A 388 -12.19 0.89 -11.33
N GLN A 389 -11.68 1.95 -10.71
CA GLN A 389 -12.44 3.14 -10.36
C GLN A 389 -12.29 4.26 -11.40
N PHE A 390 -11.20 4.27 -12.18
CA PHE A 390 -10.86 5.38 -13.07
C PHE A 390 -11.66 5.35 -14.38
N VAL A 391 -12.32 6.47 -14.66
CA VAL A 391 -13.22 6.62 -15.81
C VAL A 391 -12.95 7.88 -16.64
N THR A 392 -12.02 8.74 -16.22
CA THR A 392 -11.69 10.02 -16.86
C THR A 392 -10.28 10.06 -17.44
N ASN A 393 -9.95 11.16 -18.13
CA ASN A 393 -8.66 11.32 -18.79
C ASN A 393 -7.62 12.08 -17.95
N THR A 394 -8.05 12.81 -16.93
CA THR A 394 -7.14 13.54 -16.05
C THR A 394 -7.43 13.25 -14.58
N VAL A 395 -6.41 13.42 -13.74
CA VAL A 395 -6.49 13.25 -12.28
C VAL A 395 -7.52 14.24 -11.68
N ALA A 396 -7.55 15.47 -12.17
CA ALA A 396 -8.52 16.47 -11.72
C ALA A 396 -9.95 16.07 -12.09
N GLU A 397 -10.18 15.67 -13.34
CA GLU A 397 -11.48 15.19 -13.78
C GLU A 397 -11.95 13.97 -13.00
N GLU A 398 -11.05 13.07 -12.58
CA GLU A 398 -11.40 11.86 -11.82
C GLU A 398 -11.99 12.21 -10.44
N VAL A 399 -11.45 13.20 -9.76
CA VAL A 399 -11.98 13.69 -8.49
C VAL A 399 -13.29 14.47 -8.73
N GLU A 400 -13.31 15.36 -9.72
CA GLU A 400 -14.51 16.16 -10.06
C GLU A 400 -15.68 15.29 -10.52
N PHE A 401 -15.41 14.18 -11.23
CA PHE A 401 -16.43 13.25 -11.72
C PHE A 401 -17.35 12.77 -10.60
N SER A 402 -16.79 12.49 -9.43
CA SER A 402 -17.56 12.08 -8.26
C SER A 402 -18.53 13.16 -7.76
N LEU A 403 -18.31 14.44 -8.08
CA LEU A 403 -19.17 15.56 -7.71
C LEU A 403 -20.25 15.88 -8.76
N LEU A 404 -20.19 15.25 -9.94
CA LEU A 404 -21.18 15.46 -10.99
C LEU A 404 -22.56 14.93 -10.56
N GLY A 405 -23.61 15.61 -10.99
CA GLY A 405 -25.01 15.25 -10.62
C GLY A 405 -25.46 15.79 -9.25
N GLY A 406 -24.56 16.39 -8.46
CA GLY A 406 -24.89 17.08 -7.22
C GLY A 406 -25.46 18.50 -7.45
N ARG A 407 -25.76 19.22 -6.35
CA ARG A 407 -26.28 20.59 -6.37
C ARG A 407 -25.19 21.67 -6.38
N LEU A 408 -23.92 21.28 -6.49
CA LEU A 408 -22.77 22.18 -6.43
C LEU A 408 -22.63 22.97 -7.73
N THR A 409 -22.26 24.24 -7.62
CA THR A 409 -21.85 25.08 -8.76
C THR A 409 -20.50 24.57 -9.31
N THR A 410 -20.15 25.02 -10.51
CA THR A 410 -18.85 24.67 -11.12
C THR A 410 -17.68 25.17 -10.27
N GLU A 411 -17.78 26.37 -9.71
CA GLU A 411 -16.75 26.96 -8.85
C GLU A 411 -16.55 26.15 -7.56
N GLU A 412 -17.65 25.73 -6.93
CA GLU A 412 -17.61 24.89 -5.72
C GLU A 412 -17.01 23.51 -6.01
N ARG A 413 -17.33 22.88 -7.15
CA ARG A 413 -16.72 21.60 -7.55
C ARG A 413 -15.22 21.73 -7.75
N LEU A 414 -14.78 22.73 -8.50
CA LEU A 414 -13.35 22.98 -8.73
C LEU A 414 -12.61 23.23 -7.41
N ALA A 415 -13.15 24.08 -6.54
CA ALA A 415 -12.54 24.36 -5.24
C ALA A 415 -12.40 23.09 -4.36
N ARG A 416 -13.42 22.22 -4.34
CA ARG A 416 -13.34 20.94 -3.62
C ARG A 416 -12.34 19.98 -4.27
N THR A 417 -12.31 19.91 -5.60
CA THR A 417 -11.34 19.10 -6.34
C THR A 417 -9.91 19.53 -6.01
N ASP A 418 -9.60 20.82 -6.11
CA ASP A 418 -8.28 21.37 -5.79
C ASP A 418 -7.90 21.12 -4.32
N HIS A 419 -8.85 21.27 -3.40
CA HIS A 419 -8.63 20.97 -1.99
C HIS A 419 -8.24 19.50 -1.80
N MET A 420 -8.98 18.56 -2.39
CA MET A 420 -8.69 17.13 -2.30
C MET A 420 -7.35 16.77 -2.94
N LEU A 421 -7.06 17.32 -4.13
CA LEU A 421 -5.78 17.08 -4.81
C LEU A 421 -4.59 17.58 -3.98
N ASN A 422 -4.71 18.75 -3.35
CA ASN A 422 -3.69 19.27 -2.43
C ASN A 422 -3.52 18.36 -1.20
N GLN A 423 -4.63 17.95 -0.58
CA GLN A 423 -4.64 17.12 0.61
C GLN A 423 -3.97 15.75 0.38
N PHE A 424 -4.18 15.16 -0.80
CA PHE A 424 -3.58 13.88 -1.19
C PHE A 424 -2.24 14.01 -1.92
N GLY A 425 -1.70 15.25 -2.07
CA GLY A 425 -0.42 15.50 -2.76
C GLY A 425 -0.45 15.10 -4.24
N LEU A 426 -1.55 15.42 -4.92
CA LEU A 426 -1.78 15.10 -6.33
C LEU A 426 -1.95 16.35 -7.20
N ILE A 427 -1.87 17.55 -6.63
CA ILE A 427 -2.15 18.80 -7.37
C ILE A 427 -1.21 19.01 -8.56
N ASP A 428 0.08 18.70 -8.42
CA ASP A 428 1.08 18.81 -9.49
C ASP A 428 0.86 17.78 -10.61
N LEU A 429 -0.01 16.79 -10.39
CA LEU A 429 -0.37 15.73 -11.32
C LEU A 429 -1.78 15.89 -11.87
N SER A 430 -2.45 17.01 -11.62
CA SER A 430 -3.86 17.26 -11.98
C SER A 430 -4.18 16.99 -13.45
N GLU A 431 -3.25 17.34 -14.37
CA GLU A 431 -3.38 17.18 -15.82
C GLU A 431 -2.91 15.81 -16.34
N HIS A 432 -2.32 14.96 -15.47
CA HIS A 432 -1.84 13.65 -15.91
C HIS A 432 -3.00 12.67 -16.07
N HIS A 433 -2.83 11.71 -16.97
CA HIS A 433 -3.79 10.61 -17.11
C HIS A 433 -3.68 9.67 -15.90
N PRO A 434 -4.80 9.23 -15.25
CA PRO A 434 -4.76 8.38 -14.06
C PRO A 434 -3.90 7.12 -14.20
N PHE A 435 -3.88 6.50 -15.38
CA PHE A 435 -3.08 5.30 -15.64
C PHE A 435 -1.57 5.56 -15.74
N GLN A 436 -1.13 6.81 -15.89
CA GLN A 436 0.30 7.19 -15.87
C GLN A 436 0.87 7.32 -14.47
N LEU A 437 0.01 7.36 -13.45
CA LEU A 437 0.41 7.47 -12.06
C LEU A 437 1.09 6.18 -11.56
N SER A 438 2.00 6.32 -10.59
CA SER A 438 2.50 5.17 -9.83
C SER A 438 1.36 4.51 -9.02
N MET A 439 1.52 3.25 -8.62
CA MET A 439 0.49 2.53 -7.85
C MET A 439 0.10 3.28 -6.56
N GLY A 440 1.07 3.86 -5.85
CA GLY A 440 0.81 4.69 -4.67
C GLY A 440 0.01 5.95 -4.98
N GLN A 441 0.30 6.63 -6.10
CA GLN A 441 -0.46 7.79 -6.56
C GLN A 441 -1.88 7.40 -7.01
N LYS A 442 -2.04 6.28 -7.74
CA LYS A 442 -3.34 5.73 -8.12
C LYS A 442 -4.21 5.44 -6.89
N ARG A 443 -3.61 4.86 -5.85
CA ARG A 443 -4.32 4.58 -4.60
C ARG A 443 -4.81 5.86 -3.92
N ARG A 444 -3.95 6.88 -3.84
CA ARG A 444 -4.32 8.18 -3.28
C ARG A 444 -5.44 8.84 -4.09
N LEU A 445 -5.38 8.76 -5.41
CA LEU A 445 -6.44 9.27 -6.29
C LEU A 445 -7.77 8.53 -6.05
N SER A 446 -7.75 7.20 -5.97
CA SER A 446 -8.93 6.38 -5.69
C SER A 446 -9.60 6.76 -4.37
N VAL A 447 -8.82 7.01 -3.32
CA VAL A 447 -9.37 7.46 -2.02
C VAL A 447 -9.87 8.91 -2.11
N ALA A 448 -9.14 9.81 -2.74
CA ALA A 448 -9.53 11.21 -2.92
C ALA A 448 -10.88 11.34 -3.65
N SER A 449 -11.04 10.62 -4.77
CA SER A 449 -12.30 10.62 -5.53
C SER A 449 -13.47 9.99 -4.78
N ALA A 450 -13.22 9.04 -3.87
CA ALA A 450 -14.26 8.47 -3.02
C ALA A 450 -14.68 9.42 -1.88
N LEU A 451 -13.74 10.17 -1.29
CA LEU A 451 -14.02 11.02 -0.12
C LEU A 451 -14.56 12.40 -0.47
N VAL A 452 -14.41 12.88 -1.71
CA VAL A 452 -14.78 14.24 -2.12
C VAL A 452 -16.28 14.56 -1.96
N ARG A 453 -17.16 13.54 -1.95
CA ARG A 453 -18.62 13.67 -1.76
C ARG A 453 -19.06 13.74 -0.29
N GLU A 454 -18.15 13.49 0.66
CA GLU A 454 -18.45 13.54 2.11
C GLU A 454 -19.61 12.59 2.52
N GLN A 455 -19.65 11.38 1.94
CA GLN A 455 -20.64 10.36 2.32
C GLN A 455 -20.38 9.88 3.75
N ARG A 456 -21.44 9.53 4.47
CA ARG A 456 -21.38 9.15 5.88
C ARG A 456 -21.05 7.67 6.11
N ILE A 457 -20.92 6.87 5.05
CA ILE A 457 -20.54 5.46 5.12
C ILE A 457 -19.44 5.23 4.10
N LEU A 458 -18.31 4.71 4.54
CA LEU A 458 -17.14 4.43 3.72
C LEU A 458 -16.85 2.93 3.74
N LEU A 459 -16.80 2.31 2.57
CA LEU A 459 -16.35 0.93 2.38
C LEU A 459 -14.99 0.96 1.68
N LEU A 460 -13.95 0.49 2.36
CA LEU A 460 -12.57 0.63 1.91
C LEU A 460 -11.94 -0.76 1.79
N ASP A 461 -11.52 -1.13 0.58
CA ASP A 461 -10.83 -2.40 0.34
C ASP A 461 -9.33 -2.18 0.24
N GLU A 462 -8.62 -2.42 1.34
CA GLU A 462 -7.17 -2.24 1.51
C GLU A 462 -6.63 -0.87 1.06
N PRO A 463 -7.15 0.25 1.58
CA PRO A 463 -6.81 1.58 1.07
C PRO A 463 -5.35 1.98 1.33
N THR A 464 -4.70 1.44 2.35
CA THR A 464 -3.31 1.74 2.75
C THR A 464 -2.26 0.82 2.11
N PHE A 465 -2.72 -0.16 1.33
CA PHE A 465 -1.86 -1.14 0.71
C PHE A 465 -0.83 -0.51 -0.26
N GLY A 466 0.46 -0.89 -0.15
CA GLY A 466 1.53 -0.37 -1.01
C GLY A 466 1.86 1.12 -0.79
N GLN A 467 1.43 1.71 0.33
CA GLN A 467 1.75 3.09 0.70
C GLN A 467 3.00 3.16 1.59
N ASP A 468 3.76 4.24 1.43
CA ASP A 468 4.78 4.62 2.40
C ASP A 468 4.14 5.10 3.73
N ALA A 469 4.93 5.21 4.78
CA ALA A 469 4.44 5.56 6.11
C ALA A 469 3.75 6.93 6.15
N ARG A 470 4.29 7.93 5.46
CA ARG A 470 3.72 9.29 5.41
C ARG A 470 2.31 9.29 4.84
N ASN A 471 2.13 8.64 3.69
CA ASN A 471 0.84 8.57 3.02
C ASN A 471 -0.16 7.73 3.82
N THR A 472 0.30 6.63 4.43
CA THR A 472 -0.53 5.80 5.32
C THR A 472 -1.04 6.61 6.50
N PHE A 473 -0.18 7.28 7.25
CA PHE A 473 -0.59 8.07 8.42
C PHE A 473 -1.47 9.26 8.04
N ALA A 474 -1.17 9.97 6.95
CA ALA A 474 -2.02 11.06 6.46
C ALA A 474 -3.44 10.57 6.16
N MET A 475 -3.58 9.41 5.50
CA MET A 475 -4.86 8.80 5.21
C MET A 475 -5.59 8.35 6.48
N LEU A 476 -4.90 7.68 7.41
CA LEU A 476 -5.49 7.22 8.68
C LEU A 476 -5.96 8.39 9.54
N THR A 477 -5.18 9.47 9.61
CA THR A 477 -5.57 10.70 10.34
C THR A 477 -6.85 11.29 9.75
N GLN A 478 -6.97 11.35 8.44
CA GLN A 478 -8.16 11.85 7.78
C GLN A 478 -9.38 10.94 8.03
N LEU A 479 -9.22 9.62 7.91
CA LEU A 479 -10.29 8.66 8.18
C LEU A 479 -10.74 8.74 9.65
N GLU A 480 -9.80 8.91 10.59
CA GLU A 480 -10.13 9.07 12.01
C GLU A 480 -10.90 10.38 12.28
N GLN A 481 -10.54 11.47 11.58
CA GLN A 481 -11.31 12.70 11.68
C GLN A 481 -12.75 12.50 11.18
N LEU A 482 -12.94 11.89 10.00
CA LEU A 482 -14.27 11.58 9.46
C LEU A 482 -15.08 10.68 10.41
N ARG A 483 -14.44 9.68 11.03
CA ARG A 483 -15.07 8.83 12.04
C ARG A 483 -15.56 9.64 13.25
N ARG A 484 -14.73 10.55 13.78
CA ARG A 484 -15.09 11.44 14.90
C ARG A 484 -16.23 12.39 14.54
N GLU A 485 -16.37 12.74 13.27
CA GLU A 485 -17.47 13.54 12.72
C GLU A 485 -18.75 12.70 12.48
N GLY A 486 -18.72 11.40 12.80
CA GLY A 486 -19.84 10.48 12.72
C GLY A 486 -19.91 9.63 11.45
N THR A 487 -18.86 9.61 10.63
CA THR A 487 -18.80 8.71 9.47
C THR A 487 -18.56 7.27 9.93
N ALA A 488 -19.33 6.32 9.41
CA ALA A 488 -19.14 4.89 9.60
C ALA A 488 -18.10 4.38 8.59
N ILE A 489 -17.08 3.68 9.06
CA ILE A 489 -16.00 3.14 8.23
C ILE A 489 -15.99 1.62 8.33
N VAL A 490 -16.03 0.94 7.19
CA VAL A 490 -15.88 -0.51 7.08
C VAL A 490 -14.69 -0.77 6.16
N MET A 491 -13.59 -1.25 6.72
CA MET A 491 -12.30 -1.33 6.04
C MET A 491 -11.74 -2.74 6.08
N VAL A 492 -11.47 -3.30 4.92
CA VAL A 492 -10.63 -4.50 4.81
C VAL A 492 -9.17 -4.09 4.96
N THR A 493 -8.45 -4.72 5.84
CA THR A 493 -7.01 -4.52 6.00
C THR A 493 -6.33 -5.77 6.56
N HIS A 494 -5.10 -5.99 6.14
CA HIS A 494 -4.19 -7.00 6.70
C HIS A 494 -3.23 -6.41 7.74
N ASP A 495 -3.22 -5.09 7.94
CA ASP A 495 -2.33 -4.43 8.88
C ASP A 495 -2.90 -4.50 10.31
N ARG A 496 -2.27 -5.32 11.16
CA ARG A 496 -2.67 -5.52 12.55
C ARG A 496 -2.55 -4.26 13.40
N GLU A 497 -1.58 -3.39 13.09
CA GLU A 497 -1.42 -2.14 13.81
C GLU A 497 -2.56 -1.17 13.53
N ILE A 498 -3.06 -1.13 12.29
CA ILE A 498 -4.25 -0.36 11.94
C ILE A 498 -5.47 -0.90 12.69
N VAL A 499 -5.68 -2.22 12.65
CA VAL A 499 -6.80 -2.86 13.36
C VAL A 499 -6.76 -2.56 14.85
N LYS A 500 -5.60 -2.70 15.47
CA LYS A 500 -5.41 -2.48 16.92
C LYS A 500 -5.62 -1.03 17.34
N ARG A 501 -5.17 -0.06 16.53
CA ARG A 501 -5.09 1.36 16.93
C ARG A 501 -6.29 2.21 16.50
N TYR A 502 -6.97 1.83 15.43
CA TYR A 502 -8.03 2.64 14.82
C TYR A 502 -9.40 1.97 14.83
N CYS A 503 -9.46 0.63 14.72
CA CYS A 503 -10.75 -0.03 14.63
C CYS A 503 -11.46 -0.08 15.98
N THR A 504 -12.73 0.31 16.00
CA THR A 504 -13.61 0.18 17.18
C THR A 504 -14.14 -1.23 17.35
N ARG A 505 -14.28 -1.96 16.22
CA ARG A 505 -14.77 -3.34 16.17
C ARG A 505 -14.06 -4.11 15.07
N ILE A 506 -14.03 -5.43 15.20
CA ILE A 506 -13.42 -6.35 14.23
C ILE A 506 -14.49 -7.30 13.70
N TRP A 507 -14.57 -7.44 12.40
CA TRP A 507 -15.32 -8.48 11.71
C TRP A 507 -14.37 -9.52 11.13
N THR A 508 -14.52 -10.76 11.53
CA THR A 508 -13.73 -11.86 10.98
C THR A 508 -14.53 -12.56 9.89
N VAL A 509 -13.93 -12.71 8.73
CA VAL A 509 -14.50 -13.49 7.62
C VAL A 509 -13.69 -14.77 7.46
N ASP A 510 -14.34 -15.90 7.62
CA ASP A 510 -13.75 -17.22 7.45
C ASP A 510 -14.67 -18.09 6.58
N GLU A 511 -14.12 -18.74 5.55
CA GLU A 511 -14.83 -19.58 4.58
C GLU A 511 -16.18 -18.99 4.10
N GLY A 512 -16.21 -17.69 3.84
CA GLY A 512 -17.42 -17.00 3.40
C GLY A 512 -18.46 -16.75 4.50
N ARG A 513 -18.13 -16.88 5.78
CA ARG A 513 -18.99 -16.56 6.92
C ARG A 513 -18.44 -15.39 7.69
N LEU A 514 -19.30 -14.45 8.03
CA LEU A 514 -18.97 -13.35 8.90
C LEU A 514 -19.28 -13.71 10.34
N THR A 515 -18.31 -13.54 11.21
CA THR A 515 -18.50 -13.50 12.67
C THR A 515 -18.29 -12.08 13.15
N ASP A 516 -19.28 -11.51 13.83
CA ASP A 516 -19.13 -10.21 14.51
C ASP A 516 -18.35 -10.45 15.80
N ALA A 517 -17.13 -10.04 15.82
CA ALA A 517 -16.27 -10.24 16.98
C ALA A 517 -15.88 -8.91 17.61
N THR A 518 -16.06 -8.85 18.89
CA THR A 518 -15.36 -8.03 19.90
C THR A 518 -15.17 -6.54 19.62
N VAL A 519 -15.73 -5.73 20.49
CA VAL A 519 -15.32 -4.34 20.73
C VAL A 519 -13.83 -4.34 21.06
N VAL A 520 -13.02 -3.69 20.25
CA VAL A 520 -11.63 -3.39 20.61
C VAL A 520 -11.73 -2.31 21.68
N SER A 521 -11.42 -2.65 22.93
CA SER A 521 -11.31 -1.62 23.98
C SER A 521 -10.22 -0.64 23.54
N SER A 522 -10.62 0.59 23.25
CA SER A 522 -9.69 1.69 23.02
C SER A 522 -8.71 1.79 24.20
N PRO A 523 -7.42 1.99 23.96
CA PRO A 523 -6.43 2.17 25.03
C PRO A 523 -6.70 3.43 25.85
#